data_f3017b65812042d390d0ed3ea82c56a9
#
_entry.id   f3017b65812042d390d0ed3ea82c56a9
#
_cell.length_a   1.000
_cell.length_b   1.000
_cell.length_c   1.000
_cell.angle_alpha   90.00
_cell.angle_beta   90.00
_cell.angle_gamma   90.00
#
_symmetry.space_group_name_H-M   'P 1'
#
loop_
_entity.id
_entity.type
_entity.pdbx_description
1 polymer ?
#
loop_
_entity_poly.entity_id
_entity_poly.type
_entity_poly.pdbx_seq_one_letter_code
_entity_poly.pdbx_strand_id
1 'polypeptide(L)'
;SAASLRVISAIALVCAILVHSVTAWIFGLQQGREMWNTALLAPWFVSSALVCGVALVLVVVIALRRAGYLELDQSFVVKMAKLLGVFVCVDLYFFGCDLLTEGFPGGHGTEIVAMLTTGQLAPFFWVEVVGCILCAVVCFTPKLRTNPLIVVASLLAIAGIFCKRVQLLVGGFQIPNL
;
A
#
# COMPACT_ATOMS: atom_id res chain seq x y z
N SER A 1 1.94 -10.07 31.17
CA SER A 1 2.64 -11.31 30.81
C SER A 1 2.75 -11.45 29.28
N ALA A 2 3.66 -12.31 28.78
CA ALA A 2 3.80 -12.55 27.33
C ALA A 2 2.50 -13.08 26.71
N ALA A 3 1.70 -13.83 27.45
CA ALA A 3 0.38 -14.31 27.01
C ALA A 3 -0.61 -13.15 26.81
N SER A 4 -0.66 -12.20 27.74
CA SER A 4 -1.52 -11.01 27.63
C SER A 4 -1.17 -10.15 26.42
N LEU A 5 0.14 -9.98 26.14
CA LEU A 5 0.58 -9.24 24.94
C LEU A 5 0.15 -9.91 23.64
N ARG A 6 0.23 -11.25 23.55
CA ARG A 6 -0.25 -11.98 22.35
C ARG A 6 -1.74 -11.81 22.12
N VAL A 7 -2.55 -11.91 23.19
CA VAL A 7 -4.01 -11.74 23.08
C VAL A 7 -4.35 -10.31 22.64
N ILE A 8 -3.76 -9.30 23.28
CA ILE A 8 -3.98 -7.89 22.93
C ILE A 8 -3.56 -7.63 21.47
N SER A 9 -2.40 -8.15 21.04
CA SER A 9 -1.93 -7.98 19.66
C SER A 9 -2.86 -8.64 18.64
N ALA A 10 -3.43 -9.82 18.96
CA ALA A 10 -4.39 -10.49 18.10
C ALA A 10 -5.69 -9.68 17.97
N ILE A 11 -6.21 -9.17 19.09
CA ILE A 11 -7.42 -8.29 19.09
C ILE A 11 -7.12 -7.02 18.30
N ALA A 12 -5.98 -6.37 18.53
CA ALA A 12 -5.58 -5.15 17.83
C ALA A 12 -5.48 -5.38 16.31
N LEU A 13 -4.96 -6.54 15.87
CA LEU A 13 -4.88 -6.88 14.45
C LEU A 13 -6.29 -7.00 13.82
N VAL A 14 -7.22 -7.70 14.48
CA VAL A 14 -8.60 -7.83 13.99
C VAL A 14 -9.28 -6.46 13.92
N CYS A 15 -9.14 -5.64 14.96
CA CYS A 15 -9.69 -4.28 14.96
C CYS A 15 -9.09 -3.41 13.85
N ALA A 16 -7.79 -3.49 13.59
CA ALA A 16 -7.15 -2.76 12.52
C ALA A 16 -7.68 -3.16 11.13
N ILE A 17 -7.83 -4.46 10.88
CA ILE A 17 -8.43 -4.97 9.64
C ILE A 17 -9.85 -4.46 9.48
N LEU A 18 -10.67 -4.52 10.53
CA LEU A 18 -12.07 -4.04 10.50
C LEU A 18 -12.15 -2.54 10.21
N VAL A 19 -11.33 -1.72 10.86
CA VAL A 19 -11.32 -0.26 10.63
C VAL A 19 -11.01 0.06 9.16
N HIS A 20 -9.99 -0.58 8.57
CA HIS A 20 -9.64 -0.37 7.17
C HIS A 20 -10.72 -0.88 6.22
N SER A 21 -11.35 -2.02 6.54
CA SER A 21 -12.44 -2.59 5.74
C SER A 21 -13.68 -1.71 5.77
N VAL A 22 -14.08 -1.22 6.94
CA VAL A 22 -15.24 -0.32 7.08
C VAL A 22 -15.01 0.98 6.32
N THR A 23 -13.81 1.57 6.44
CA THR A 23 -13.45 2.78 5.68
C THR A 23 -13.54 2.53 4.17
N ALA A 24 -13.06 1.39 3.70
CA ALA A 24 -13.14 1.01 2.29
C ALA A 24 -14.59 0.82 1.82
N TRP A 25 -15.46 0.20 2.65
CA TRP A 25 -16.86 0.01 2.31
C TRP A 25 -17.64 1.33 2.23
N ILE A 26 -17.29 2.34 3.02
CA ILE A 26 -17.91 3.68 2.90
C ILE A 26 -17.72 4.23 1.48
N PHE A 27 -16.57 4.01 0.86
CA PHE A 27 -16.34 4.39 -0.54
C PHE A 27 -16.90 3.35 -1.52
N GLY A 28 -16.60 2.06 -1.32
CA GLY A 28 -16.97 0.98 -2.23
C GLY A 28 -18.46 0.73 -2.42
N LEU A 29 -19.31 1.23 -1.51
CA LEU A 29 -20.76 1.16 -1.62
C LEU A 29 -21.39 2.38 -2.31
N GLN A 30 -20.57 3.36 -2.75
CA GLN A 30 -21.05 4.54 -3.46
C GLN A 30 -21.31 4.21 -4.95
N GLN A 31 -22.50 3.69 -5.24
CA GLN A 31 -22.90 3.29 -6.61
C GLN A 31 -22.88 4.46 -7.61
N GLY A 32 -23.03 5.69 -7.13
CA GLY A 32 -22.97 6.89 -7.98
C GLY A 32 -21.56 7.29 -8.44
N ARG A 33 -20.52 6.57 -8.02
CA ARG A 33 -19.12 6.86 -8.38
C ARG A 33 -18.42 5.59 -8.82
N GLU A 34 -18.27 5.46 -10.12
CA GLU A 34 -17.72 4.26 -10.77
C GLU A 34 -16.33 3.90 -10.22
N MET A 35 -15.44 4.86 -10.08
CA MET A 35 -14.08 4.66 -9.57
C MET A 35 -14.02 4.09 -8.13
N TRP A 36 -15.07 4.24 -7.33
CA TRP A 36 -15.13 3.72 -5.97
C TRP A 36 -15.91 2.41 -5.85
N ASN A 37 -16.78 2.12 -6.82
CA ASN A 37 -17.69 0.99 -6.79
C ASN A 37 -16.99 -0.32 -7.18
N THR A 38 -16.05 -0.77 -6.36
CA THR A 38 -15.33 -2.04 -6.57
C THR A 38 -15.30 -2.86 -5.29
N ALA A 39 -15.56 -4.17 -5.41
CA ALA A 39 -15.46 -5.12 -4.31
C ALA A 39 -14.01 -5.31 -3.82
N LEU A 40 -13.03 -4.97 -4.67
CA LEU A 40 -11.61 -5.08 -4.35
C LEU A 40 -11.11 -4.02 -3.38
N LEU A 41 -11.89 -2.94 -3.15
CA LEU A 41 -11.44 -1.80 -2.37
C LEU A 41 -11.08 -2.18 -0.91
N ALA A 42 -11.87 -3.06 -0.27
CA ALA A 42 -11.60 -3.46 1.11
C ALA A 42 -10.31 -4.27 1.26
N PRO A 43 -10.08 -5.40 0.55
CA PRO A 43 -8.81 -6.12 0.64
C PRO A 43 -7.62 -5.27 0.18
N TRP A 44 -7.80 -4.38 -0.78
CA TRP A 44 -6.77 -3.46 -1.25
C TRP A 44 -6.39 -2.41 -0.19
N PHE A 45 -7.36 -1.86 0.55
CA PHE A 45 -7.10 -0.96 1.70
C PHE A 45 -6.32 -1.65 2.80
N VAL A 46 -6.65 -2.91 3.12
CA VAL A 46 -5.94 -3.70 4.12
C VAL A 46 -4.49 -3.98 3.66
N SER A 47 -4.27 -4.37 2.40
CA SER A 47 -2.93 -4.60 1.87
C SER A 47 -2.07 -3.34 1.92
N SER A 48 -2.62 -2.19 1.53
CA SER A 48 -1.94 -0.89 1.60
C SER A 48 -1.56 -0.51 3.04
N ALA A 49 -2.44 -0.80 4.01
CA ALA A 49 -2.16 -0.55 5.43
C ALA A 49 -1.01 -1.44 5.94
N LEU A 50 -0.95 -2.70 5.51
CA LEU A 50 0.16 -3.61 5.84
C LEU A 50 1.48 -3.13 5.23
N VAL A 51 1.48 -2.66 3.98
CA VAL A 51 2.65 -2.05 3.34
C VAL A 51 3.15 -0.86 4.17
N CYS A 52 2.29 0.12 4.45
CA CYS A 52 2.66 1.30 5.23
C CYS A 52 3.12 0.95 6.65
N GLY A 53 2.41 0.03 7.32
CA GLY A 53 2.74 -0.38 8.68
C GLY A 53 4.11 -1.03 8.77
N VAL A 54 4.40 -2.00 7.92
CA VAL A 54 5.72 -2.68 7.92
C VAL A 54 6.83 -1.74 7.47
N ALA A 55 6.58 -0.89 6.46
CA ALA A 55 7.54 0.11 6.01
C ALA A 55 7.90 1.10 7.13
N LEU A 56 6.90 1.63 7.85
CA LEU A 56 7.13 2.54 8.96
C LEU A 56 7.91 1.88 10.11
N VAL A 57 7.54 0.64 10.48
CA VAL A 57 8.26 -0.13 11.51
C VAL A 57 9.72 -0.33 11.11
N LEU A 58 10.02 -0.65 9.84
CA LEU A 58 11.38 -0.79 9.34
C LEU A 58 12.18 0.50 9.47
N VAL A 59 11.60 1.64 9.07
CA VAL A 59 12.26 2.95 9.19
C VAL A 59 12.59 3.25 10.64
N VAL A 60 11.63 3.09 11.56
CA VAL A 60 11.79 3.34 13.00
C VAL A 60 12.83 2.40 13.61
N VAL A 61 12.74 1.10 13.34
CA VAL A 61 13.69 0.09 13.88
C VAL A 61 15.12 0.37 13.41
N ILE A 62 15.32 0.68 12.13
CA ILE A 62 16.66 0.99 11.61
C ILE A 62 17.19 2.30 12.21
N ALA A 63 16.33 3.31 12.37
CA ALA A 63 16.71 4.58 13.00
C ALA A 63 17.13 4.38 14.48
N LEU A 64 16.33 3.65 15.26
CA LEU A 64 16.62 3.36 16.68
C LEU A 64 17.90 2.51 16.83
N ARG A 65 18.10 1.52 15.96
CA ARG A 65 19.37 0.75 15.95
C ARG A 65 20.58 1.64 15.68
N ARG A 66 20.45 2.55 14.71
CA ARG A 66 21.55 3.48 14.36
C ARG A 66 21.84 4.47 15.50
N ALA A 67 20.81 4.85 16.24
CA ALA A 67 20.93 5.73 17.42
C ALA A 67 21.40 5.01 18.70
N GLY A 68 21.57 3.68 18.67
CA GLY A 68 22.01 2.90 19.81
C GLY A 68 20.93 2.59 20.88
N TYR A 69 19.66 2.91 20.59
CA TYR A 69 18.56 2.65 21.53
C TYR A 69 17.99 1.22 21.43
N LEU A 70 18.31 0.49 20.38
CA LEU A 70 17.71 -0.81 20.12
C LEU A 70 18.77 -1.79 19.60
N GLU A 71 18.95 -2.89 20.32
CA GLU A 71 19.81 -4.00 19.90
C GLU A 71 18.93 -5.09 19.26
N LEU A 72 18.88 -5.12 17.94
CA LEU A 72 18.19 -6.15 17.15
C LEU A 72 19.11 -6.72 16.10
N ASP A 73 19.02 -8.03 15.87
CA ASP A 73 19.77 -8.70 14.83
C ASP A 73 19.42 -8.21 13.44
N GLN A 74 20.40 -8.15 12.56
CA GLN A 74 20.21 -7.85 11.14
C GLN A 74 19.24 -8.85 10.47
N SER A 75 19.17 -10.09 10.98
CA SER A 75 18.24 -11.11 10.48
C SER A 75 16.78 -10.69 10.62
N PHE A 76 16.43 -9.95 11.69
CA PHE A 76 15.08 -9.41 11.88
C PHE A 76 14.74 -8.37 10.80
N VAL A 77 15.63 -7.41 10.55
CA VAL A 77 15.45 -6.38 9.52
C VAL A 77 15.25 -7.02 8.15
N VAL A 78 16.06 -8.04 7.82
CA VAL A 78 15.97 -8.76 6.55
C VAL A 78 14.64 -9.51 6.41
N LYS A 79 14.15 -10.14 7.49
CA LYS A 79 12.83 -10.83 7.48
C LYS A 79 11.70 -9.85 7.28
N MET A 80 11.72 -8.72 7.99
CA MET A 80 10.72 -7.66 7.84
C MET A 80 10.75 -7.01 6.45
N ALA A 81 11.95 -6.81 5.87
CA ALA A 81 12.07 -6.30 4.50
C ALA A 81 11.47 -7.27 3.47
N LYS A 82 11.70 -8.59 3.62
CA LYS A 82 11.05 -9.58 2.76
C LYS A 82 9.53 -9.56 2.90
N LEU A 83 9.03 -9.43 4.14
CA LEU A 83 7.59 -9.33 4.41
C LEU A 83 7.00 -8.09 3.74
N LEU A 84 7.68 -6.94 3.81
CA LEU A 84 7.31 -5.73 3.09
C LEU A 84 7.23 -5.99 1.58
N GLY A 85 8.23 -6.65 1.00
CA GLY A 85 8.24 -6.99 -0.41
C GLY A 85 7.02 -7.84 -0.82
N VAL A 86 6.64 -8.84 0.01
CA VAL A 86 5.45 -9.65 -0.24
C VAL A 86 4.18 -8.79 -0.21
N PHE A 87 4.01 -7.92 0.79
CA PHE A 87 2.83 -7.07 0.88
C PHE A 87 2.75 -6.05 -0.27
N VAL A 88 3.88 -5.51 -0.71
CA VAL A 88 3.93 -4.64 -1.89
C VAL A 88 3.51 -5.39 -3.16
N CYS A 89 3.94 -6.65 -3.34
CA CYS A 89 3.49 -7.45 -4.48
C CYS A 89 1.98 -7.74 -4.44
N VAL A 90 1.43 -8.03 -3.25
CA VAL A 90 -0.01 -8.24 -3.07
C VAL A 90 -0.78 -6.94 -3.38
N ASP A 91 -0.29 -5.80 -2.92
CA ASP A 91 -0.90 -4.51 -3.17
C ASP A 91 -0.89 -4.14 -4.66
N LEU A 92 0.24 -4.33 -5.35
CA LEU A 92 0.34 -4.15 -6.80
C LEU A 92 -0.56 -5.13 -7.58
N TYR A 93 -0.74 -6.35 -7.08
CA TYR A 93 -1.66 -7.32 -7.69
C TYR A 93 -3.11 -6.82 -7.62
N PHE A 94 -3.59 -6.35 -6.46
CA PHE A 94 -4.93 -5.77 -6.35
C PHE A 94 -5.09 -4.53 -7.25
N PHE A 95 -4.07 -3.69 -7.31
CA PHE A 95 -4.05 -2.54 -8.19
C PHE A 95 -4.15 -2.93 -9.66
N GLY A 96 -3.40 -3.94 -10.09
CA GLY A 96 -3.48 -4.47 -11.45
C GLY A 96 -4.86 -5.07 -11.78
N CYS A 97 -5.47 -5.80 -10.82
CA CYS A 97 -6.81 -6.33 -10.98
C CYS A 97 -7.86 -5.21 -11.13
N ASP A 98 -7.74 -4.15 -10.35
CA ASP A 98 -8.63 -3.00 -10.42
C ASP A 98 -8.53 -2.28 -11.76
N LEU A 99 -7.31 -1.98 -12.23
CA LEU A 99 -7.09 -1.40 -13.55
C LEU A 99 -7.63 -2.25 -14.70
N LEU A 100 -7.54 -3.58 -14.58
CA LEU A 100 -8.08 -4.49 -15.60
C LEU A 100 -9.60 -4.52 -15.59
N THR A 101 -10.22 -4.54 -14.38
CA THR A 101 -11.68 -4.52 -14.27
C THR A 101 -12.28 -3.22 -14.76
N GLU A 102 -11.63 -2.09 -14.53
CA GLU A 102 -12.07 -0.79 -15.04
C GLU A 102 -11.82 -0.64 -16.55
N GLY A 103 -10.64 -1.00 -17.03
CA GLY A 103 -10.22 -0.73 -18.40
C GLY A 103 -10.74 -1.73 -19.45
N PHE A 104 -10.97 -3.00 -19.07
CA PHE A 104 -11.31 -4.06 -20.04
C PHE A 104 -12.72 -3.96 -20.64
N PRO A 105 -13.78 -3.60 -19.87
CA PRO A 105 -15.14 -3.50 -20.43
C PRO A 105 -15.34 -2.38 -21.47
N GLY A 106 -14.44 -1.40 -21.52
CA GLY A 106 -14.59 -0.21 -22.36
C GLY A 106 -15.53 0.85 -21.73
N GLY A 107 -15.85 1.89 -22.50
CA GLY A 107 -16.72 2.96 -22.01
C GLY A 107 -16.04 3.89 -21.00
N HIS A 108 -16.76 4.31 -19.95
CA HIS A 108 -16.25 5.22 -18.93
C HIS A 108 -15.02 4.70 -18.19
N GLY A 109 -14.91 3.40 -17.97
CA GLY A 109 -13.74 2.81 -17.31
C GLY A 109 -12.44 3.06 -18.06
N THR A 110 -12.45 3.10 -19.40
CA THR A 110 -11.27 3.46 -20.19
C THR A 110 -10.86 4.92 -20.02
N GLU A 111 -11.82 5.82 -19.79
CA GLU A 111 -11.54 7.23 -19.47
C GLU A 111 -10.89 7.37 -18.10
N ILE A 112 -11.34 6.58 -17.12
CA ILE A 112 -10.72 6.50 -15.77
C ILE A 112 -9.26 6.06 -15.89
N VAL A 113 -8.99 4.97 -16.60
CA VAL A 113 -7.64 4.46 -16.81
C VAL A 113 -6.78 5.47 -17.56
N ALA A 114 -7.30 6.14 -18.57
CA ALA A 114 -6.59 7.19 -19.30
C ALA A 114 -6.27 8.40 -18.40
N MET A 115 -7.20 8.82 -17.55
CA MET A 115 -6.99 9.90 -16.58
C MET A 115 -5.89 9.55 -15.56
N LEU A 116 -5.85 8.30 -15.11
CA LEU A 116 -4.83 7.81 -14.18
C LEU A 116 -3.45 7.70 -14.85
N THR A 117 -3.37 7.16 -16.07
CA THR A 117 -2.09 6.82 -16.71
C THR A 117 -1.46 7.96 -17.49
N THR A 118 -2.26 8.82 -18.13
CA THR A 118 -1.82 9.90 -19.03
C THR A 118 -2.42 11.27 -18.69
N GLY A 119 -3.44 11.32 -17.82
CA GLY A 119 -4.15 12.54 -17.44
C GLY A 119 -3.54 13.27 -16.25
N GLN A 120 -4.38 14.05 -15.55
CA GLN A 120 -3.95 14.91 -14.43
C GLN A 120 -3.41 14.12 -13.23
N LEU A 121 -3.82 12.88 -13.05
CA LEU A 121 -3.39 12.01 -11.95
C LEU A 121 -2.16 11.15 -12.30
N ALA A 122 -1.67 11.20 -13.53
CA ALA A 122 -0.54 10.41 -14.01
C ALA A 122 0.74 10.54 -13.14
N PRO A 123 1.13 11.71 -12.63
CA PRO A 123 2.31 11.80 -11.75
C PRO A 123 2.16 10.95 -10.49
N PHE A 124 0.99 10.95 -9.86
CA PHE A 124 0.72 10.16 -8.67
C PHE A 124 0.71 8.66 -8.97
N PHE A 125 0.12 8.27 -10.11
CA PHE A 125 0.10 6.90 -10.60
C PHE A 125 1.51 6.34 -10.80
N TRP A 126 2.36 7.06 -11.50
CA TRP A 126 3.71 6.59 -11.79
C TRP A 126 4.60 6.58 -10.55
N VAL A 127 4.43 7.53 -9.61
CA VAL A 127 5.13 7.50 -8.31
C VAL A 127 4.73 6.27 -7.51
N GLU A 128 3.46 5.90 -7.49
CA GLU A 128 2.98 4.68 -6.83
C GLU A 128 3.58 3.43 -7.46
N VAL A 129 3.39 3.24 -8.77
CA VAL A 129 3.81 2.02 -9.48
C VAL A 129 5.34 1.85 -9.41
N VAL A 130 6.08 2.88 -9.79
CA VAL A 130 7.55 2.84 -9.81
C VAL A 130 8.10 2.71 -8.39
N GLY A 131 7.57 3.47 -7.42
CA GLY A 131 7.99 3.41 -6.03
C GLY A 131 7.78 2.03 -5.41
N CYS A 132 6.62 1.42 -5.64
CA CYS A 132 6.31 0.08 -5.17
C CYS A 132 7.18 -0.99 -5.85
N ILE A 133 7.39 -0.92 -7.17
CA ILE A 133 8.27 -1.85 -7.89
C ILE A 133 9.71 -1.74 -7.37
N LEU A 134 10.25 -0.54 -7.22
CA LEU A 134 11.60 -0.33 -6.68
C LEU A 134 11.71 -0.87 -5.26
N CYS A 135 10.69 -0.67 -4.43
CA CYS A 135 10.64 -1.24 -3.08
C CYS A 135 10.70 -2.77 -3.13
N ALA A 136 9.88 -3.42 -3.96
CA ALA A 136 9.90 -4.87 -4.11
C ALA A 136 11.27 -5.39 -4.58
N VAL A 137 11.89 -4.73 -5.57
CA VAL A 137 13.22 -5.09 -6.07
C VAL A 137 14.28 -5.02 -4.97
N VAL A 138 14.29 -3.96 -4.16
CA VAL A 138 15.22 -3.83 -3.03
C VAL A 138 14.97 -4.94 -1.99
N CYS A 139 13.69 -5.20 -1.67
CA CYS A 139 13.32 -6.18 -0.66
C CYS A 139 13.67 -7.62 -1.05
N PHE A 140 13.60 -7.98 -2.32
CA PHE A 140 13.89 -9.35 -2.77
C PHE A 140 15.33 -9.56 -3.21
N THR A 141 16.05 -8.52 -3.61
CA THR A 141 17.43 -8.65 -4.08
C THR A 141 18.42 -8.64 -2.90
N PRO A 142 19.14 -9.76 -2.61
CA PRO A 142 20.04 -9.84 -1.46
C PRO A 142 21.13 -8.77 -1.46
N LYS A 143 21.66 -8.42 -2.63
CA LYS A 143 22.72 -7.42 -2.79
C LYS A 143 22.25 -5.98 -2.47
N LEU A 144 20.98 -5.68 -2.65
CA LEU A 144 20.38 -4.36 -2.40
C LEU A 144 19.82 -4.20 -0.98
N ARG A 145 19.70 -5.27 -0.21
CA ARG A 145 19.15 -5.25 1.16
C ARG A 145 20.14 -4.67 2.18
N THR A 146 20.62 -3.47 1.93
CA THR A 146 21.39 -2.70 2.91
C THR A 146 20.46 -1.79 3.71
N ASN A 147 20.80 -1.48 4.98
CA ASN A 147 19.96 -0.67 5.83
C ASN A 147 19.53 0.66 5.20
N PRO A 148 20.41 1.46 4.56
CA PRO A 148 20.00 2.70 3.92
C PRO A 148 19.05 2.47 2.75
N LEU A 149 19.27 1.45 1.92
CA LEU A 149 18.40 1.15 0.79
C LEU A 149 17.02 0.63 1.25
N ILE A 150 16.98 -0.15 2.35
CA ILE A 150 15.69 -0.57 2.95
C ILE A 150 14.91 0.65 3.44
N VAL A 151 15.57 1.63 4.08
CA VAL A 151 14.90 2.87 4.51
C VAL A 151 14.36 3.65 3.32
N VAL A 152 15.15 3.84 2.27
CA VAL A 152 14.72 4.54 1.05
C VAL A 152 13.55 3.80 0.39
N ALA A 153 13.64 2.48 0.25
CA ALA A 153 12.58 1.64 -0.31
C ALA A 153 11.28 1.72 0.51
N SER A 154 11.40 1.72 1.85
CA SER A 154 10.26 1.87 2.76
C SER A 154 9.60 3.25 2.60
N LEU A 155 10.38 4.32 2.50
CA LEU A 155 9.86 5.67 2.27
C LEU A 155 9.19 5.80 0.89
N LEU A 156 9.77 5.18 -0.15
CA LEU A 156 9.16 5.13 -1.48
C LEU A 156 7.82 4.38 -1.47
N ALA A 157 7.72 3.26 -0.75
CA ALA A 157 6.46 2.54 -0.58
C ALA A 157 5.41 3.38 0.13
N ILE A 158 5.77 4.08 1.22
CA ILE A 158 4.86 4.97 1.94
C ILE A 158 4.38 6.12 1.03
N ALA A 159 5.30 6.74 0.28
CA ALA A 159 4.96 7.80 -0.68
C ALA A 159 4.05 7.28 -1.80
N GLY A 160 4.32 6.08 -2.33
CA GLY A 160 3.47 5.42 -3.32
C GLY A 160 2.04 5.19 -2.82
N ILE A 161 1.90 4.62 -1.61
CA ILE A 161 0.57 4.42 -1.00
C ILE A 161 -0.13 5.75 -0.70
N PHE A 162 0.60 6.79 -0.33
CA PHE A 162 0.02 8.14 -0.19
C PHE A 162 -0.52 8.65 -1.53
N CYS A 163 0.25 8.53 -2.61
CA CYS A 163 -0.17 8.90 -3.96
C CYS A 163 -1.42 8.13 -4.40
N LYS A 164 -1.50 6.82 -4.12
CA LYS A 164 -2.70 6.01 -4.31
C LYS A 164 -3.93 6.61 -3.61
N ARG A 165 -3.79 7.03 -2.35
CA ARG A 165 -4.91 7.64 -1.61
C ARG A 165 -5.37 8.95 -2.25
N VAL A 166 -4.41 9.76 -2.72
CA VAL A 166 -4.71 11.00 -3.46
C VAL A 166 -5.47 10.69 -4.76
N GLN A 167 -5.01 9.70 -5.54
CA GLN A 167 -5.69 9.28 -6.77
C GLN A 167 -7.12 8.82 -6.51
N LEU A 168 -7.32 7.96 -5.50
CA LEU A 168 -8.64 7.45 -5.15
C LEU A 168 -9.60 8.58 -4.73
N LEU A 169 -9.14 9.49 -3.87
CA LEU A 169 -9.98 10.58 -3.36
C LEU A 169 -10.22 11.64 -4.44
N VAL A 170 -9.18 12.17 -5.04
CA VAL A 170 -9.29 13.27 -6.03
C VAL A 170 -9.92 12.75 -7.32
N GLY A 171 -9.49 11.58 -7.81
CA GLY A 171 -10.04 10.97 -9.01
C GLY A 171 -11.53 10.67 -8.89
N GLY A 172 -11.95 10.08 -7.78
CA GLY A 172 -13.37 9.80 -7.53
C GLY A 172 -14.26 11.04 -7.45
N PHE A 173 -13.70 12.23 -7.16
CA PHE A 173 -14.45 13.49 -7.20
C PHE A 173 -14.45 14.14 -8.60
N GLN A 174 -13.44 13.87 -9.43
CA GLN A 174 -13.30 14.46 -10.77
C GLN A 174 -14.17 13.77 -11.82
N ILE A 175 -14.49 12.48 -11.60
CA ILE A 175 -15.35 11.73 -12.52
C ILE A 175 -16.81 12.11 -12.26
N PRO A 176 -17.55 12.58 -13.27
CA PRO A 176 -18.96 12.95 -13.12
C PRO A 176 -19.80 11.76 -12.65
N ASN A 177 -20.84 12.05 -11.87
CA ASN A 177 -21.85 11.04 -11.53
C ASN A 177 -22.59 10.61 -12.82
N LEU A 178 -22.78 9.31 -12.97
CA LEU A 178 -23.71 8.76 -13.93
C LEU A 178 -25.16 9.11 -13.59
#